data_554e01f7756a3d6718da7984180f7a10
#
_entry.id   554e01f7756a3d6718da7984180f7a10
#
_cell.length_a   1.000
_cell.length_b   1.000
_cell.length_c   1.000
_cell.angle_alpha   90.00
_cell.angle_beta   90.00
_cell.angle_gamma   90.00
#
_symmetry.space_group_name_H-M   'P 1'
#
loop_
_entity.id
_entity.type
_entity.pdbx_description
1 polymer ?
#
loop_
_entity_poly.entity_id
_entity_poly.type
_entity_poly.pdbx_seq_one_letter_code
_entity_poly.pdbx_strand_id
1 'polypeptide(L)'
;MTNVTAAKRAPEAAGKLPRALPAWVYNHPDLSRLEHERILMPSWQIVCHVNSIPKSGDFVTFDLGPESVMVMRDREGAIRGFHNVCRHRGARLLDGAGNCPATITCPYHGWTYRHDGGLIGMPVRESFPGLDRGEHGLRPVRTDVAFGFVFACLAGDPPPVSSVWGKLVEEFRPYRFEEMVPLGPITEEVWEVDWKIAMDNYLESYHVPIGHPGLYRMFTPDYEDQASVPGVARGVSWMRDQESPRWAERHYQRMVAGVVTHLPEENRRCWRFYSALPNLGIDVFPDQMDFFQLLPKGPGRCTVRGGVFGLPDDRREMRAVRYLSSRINTQVNDEDRWLCARVQRGLASGSYKPGPLSQLERWMLEFHELLRARIPEFKLASAPKQFA
;
A
#
# COMPACT_ATOMS: atom_id res chain seq x y z
N MET A 1 15.12 20.39 27.47
CA MET A 1 13.65 20.26 27.41
C MET A 1 13.16 21.36 26.48
N THR A 2 13.06 21.06 25.20
CA THR A 2 12.60 21.99 24.15
C THR A 2 11.09 21.78 23.97
N ASN A 3 10.34 22.85 24.15
CA ASN A 3 8.89 22.89 23.96
C ASN A 3 8.55 22.46 22.52
N VAL A 4 7.91 21.31 22.39
CA VAL A 4 7.20 20.94 21.17
C VAL A 4 5.94 21.80 21.13
N THR A 5 5.95 22.85 20.32
CA THR A 5 4.76 23.65 20.04
C THR A 5 3.85 22.84 19.13
N ALA A 6 2.97 22.03 19.73
CA ALA A 6 1.85 21.42 19.03
C ALA A 6 0.98 22.52 18.40
N ALA A 7 0.63 22.36 17.13
CA ALA A 7 -0.30 23.24 16.45
C ALA A 7 -1.55 23.44 17.31
N LYS A 8 -1.87 24.70 17.61
CA LYS A 8 -3.02 25.08 18.45
C LYS A 8 -4.33 24.70 17.76
N ARG A 9 -4.84 23.51 18.03
CA ARG A 9 -6.28 23.23 17.89
C ARG A 9 -7.00 23.53 19.20
N ALA A 10 -8.20 24.08 19.10
CA ALA A 10 -9.07 24.31 20.25
C ALA A 10 -9.31 22.97 21.00
N PRO A 11 -9.35 22.98 22.35
CA PRO A 11 -9.61 21.78 23.11
C PRO A 11 -11.03 21.28 22.79
N GLU A 12 -11.13 20.08 22.21
CA GLU A 12 -12.39 19.33 22.22
C GLU A 12 -12.80 19.09 23.68
N ALA A 13 -14.10 19.16 23.93
CA ALA A 13 -14.70 19.03 25.26
C ALA A 13 -14.15 17.80 26.00
N ALA A 14 -13.97 17.92 27.32
CA ALA A 14 -13.45 16.92 28.24
C ALA A 14 -14.26 15.61 28.23
N GLY A 15 -14.04 14.78 27.19
CA GLY A 15 -14.54 13.41 27.05
C GLY A 15 -13.44 12.40 27.38
N LYS A 16 -13.82 11.13 27.58
CA LYS A 16 -12.82 10.06 27.70
C LYS A 16 -12.03 9.95 26.41
N LEU A 17 -10.69 9.91 26.51
CA LEU A 17 -9.81 9.68 25.37
C LEU A 17 -10.21 8.38 24.66
N PRO A 18 -10.15 8.34 23.31
CA PRO A 18 -10.34 7.12 22.55
C PRO A 18 -9.30 6.08 22.97
N ARG A 19 -9.60 4.81 22.75
CA ARG A 19 -8.71 3.72 23.13
C ARG A 19 -8.31 2.88 21.92
N ALA A 20 -7.10 2.36 21.99
CA ALA A 20 -6.57 1.36 21.06
C ALA A 20 -7.48 0.12 20.98
N LEU A 21 -7.24 -0.73 20.01
CA LEU A 21 -7.95 -2.02 19.88
C LEU A 21 -7.49 -3.01 20.96
N PRO A 22 -8.36 -3.96 21.37
CA PRO A 22 -7.97 -5.02 22.28
C PRO A 22 -6.97 -5.99 21.64
N ALA A 23 -6.07 -6.58 22.42
CA ALA A 23 -4.98 -7.42 21.95
C ALA A 23 -5.41 -8.57 21.03
N TRP A 24 -6.57 -9.18 21.29
CA TRP A 24 -7.07 -10.31 20.52
C TRP A 24 -7.28 -9.97 19.03
N VAL A 25 -7.55 -8.69 18.69
CA VAL A 25 -7.72 -8.21 17.32
C VAL A 25 -6.43 -8.37 16.50
N TYR A 26 -5.27 -8.37 17.15
CA TYR A 26 -3.97 -8.48 16.49
C TYR A 26 -3.40 -9.91 16.49
N ASN A 27 -3.95 -10.80 17.34
CA ASN A 27 -3.30 -12.09 17.58
C ASN A 27 -4.20 -13.30 17.32
N HIS A 28 -5.51 -13.10 17.07
CA HIS A 28 -6.43 -14.23 16.95
C HIS A 28 -6.31 -14.94 15.60
N PRO A 29 -6.11 -16.27 15.57
CA PRO A 29 -5.83 -17.01 14.34
C PRO A 29 -6.96 -16.99 13.31
N ASP A 30 -8.22 -16.91 13.75
CA ASP A 30 -9.38 -16.99 12.84
C ASP A 30 -9.71 -15.66 12.17
N LEU A 31 -9.03 -14.57 12.53
CA LEU A 31 -9.30 -13.26 11.94
C LEU A 31 -8.83 -13.14 10.50
N SER A 32 -7.76 -13.83 10.11
CA SER A 32 -7.16 -13.70 8.78
C SER A 32 -8.19 -13.89 7.65
N ARG A 33 -9.10 -14.86 7.79
CA ARG A 33 -10.17 -15.10 6.81
C ARG A 33 -11.19 -13.94 6.77
N LEU A 34 -11.63 -13.48 7.93
CA LEU A 34 -12.60 -12.36 8.00
C LEU A 34 -12.01 -11.06 7.49
N GLU A 35 -10.77 -10.76 7.84
CA GLU A 35 -10.05 -9.59 7.34
C GLU A 35 -9.90 -9.63 5.82
N HIS A 36 -9.54 -10.80 5.29
CA HIS A 36 -9.45 -11.01 3.86
C HIS A 36 -10.81 -10.76 3.17
N GLU A 37 -11.88 -11.41 3.63
CA GLU A 37 -13.20 -11.34 3.01
C GLU A 37 -13.88 -9.97 3.19
N ARG A 38 -13.78 -9.35 4.38
CA ARG A 38 -14.56 -8.16 4.73
C ARG A 38 -13.81 -6.84 4.62
N ILE A 39 -12.46 -6.89 4.62
CA ILE A 39 -11.63 -5.67 4.59
C ILE A 39 -10.87 -5.59 3.28
N LEU A 40 -10.07 -6.62 2.94
CA LEU A 40 -9.10 -6.50 1.85
C LEU A 40 -9.71 -6.74 0.47
N MET A 41 -10.48 -7.81 0.29
CA MET A 41 -11.12 -8.10 -1.01
C MET A 41 -12.03 -6.98 -1.52
N PRO A 42 -12.85 -6.30 -0.69
CA PRO A 42 -13.71 -5.21 -1.13
C PRO A 42 -13.02 -3.85 -1.19
N SER A 43 -11.70 -3.80 -0.99
CA SER A 43 -10.91 -2.57 -1.06
C SER A 43 -10.00 -2.57 -2.28
N TRP A 44 -9.67 -1.37 -2.78
CA TRP A 44 -8.71 -1.22 -3.85
C TRP A 44 -7.32 -1.67 -3.41
N GLN A 45 -6.73 -2.57 -4.18
CA GLN A 45 -5.38 -3.09 -3.99
C GLN A 45 -4.48 -2.60 -5.13
N ILE A 46 -3.37 -1.95 -4.82
CA ILE A 46 -2.40 -1.53 -5.83
C ILE A 46 -1.69 -2.78 -6.41
N VAL A 47 -1.64 -2.88 -7.74
CA VAL A 47 -1.03 -4.04 -8.42
C VAL A 47 0.32 -3.69 -9.00
N CYS A 48 0.37 -2.71 -9.91
CA CYS A 48 1.59 -2.29 -10.58
C CYS A 48 1.45 -0.87 -11.13
N HIS A 49 2.54 -0.32 -11.64
CA HIS A 49 2.50 0.90 -12.43
C HIS A 49 2.14 0.60 -13.89
N VAL A 50 1.46 1.52 -14.60
CA VAL A 50 1.09 1.35 -16.02
C VAL A 50 2.31 1.12 -16.93
N ASN A 51 3.46 1.71 -16.56
CA ASN A 51 4.73 1.53 -17.29
C ASN A 51 5.45 0.21 -16.96
N SER A 52 4.91 -0.60 -16.04
CA SER A 52 5.35 -1.99 -15.84
C SER A 52 4.73 -2.95 -16.87
N ILE A 53 3.65 -2.52 -17.53
CA ILE A 53 2.94 -3.28 -18.57
C ILE A 53 2.71 -2.41 -19.83
N PRO A 54 3.78 -1.88 -20.48
CA PRO A 54 3.66 -0.89 -21.55
C PRO A 54 3.13 -1.45 -22.88
N LYS A 55 3.27 -2.75 -23.14
CA LYS A 55 2.97 -3.37 -24.44
C LYS A 55 1.77 -4.31 -24.34
N SER A 56 1.08 -4.50 -25.46
CA SER A 56 0.04 -5.53 -25.58
C SER A 56 0.59 -6.90 -25.18
N GLY A 57 -0.16 -7.60 -24.33
CA GLY A 57 0.19 -8.88 -23.74
C GLY A 57 1.07 -8.81 -22.49
N ASP A 58 1.62 -7.66 -22.13
CA ASP A 58 2.31 -7.50 -20.85
C ASP A 58 1.35 -7.72 -19.70
N PHE A 59 1.81 -8.44 -18.68
CA PHE A 59 1.03 -8.75 -17.50
C PHE A 59 1.84 -8.70 -16.21
N VAL A 60 1.13 -8.51 -15.10
CA VAL A 60 1.62 -8.69 -13.72
C VAL A 60 0.60 -9.48 -12.94
N THR A 61 1.05 -10.45 -12.13
CA THR A 61 0.20 -11.15 -11.16
C THR A 61 0.32 -10.52 -9.78
N PHE A 62 -0.76 -10.59 -9.02
CA PHE A 62 -0.83 -10.13 -7.65
C PHE A 62 -1.62 -11.13 -6.81
N ASP A 63 -1.07 -11.52 -5.68
CA ASP A 63 -1.68 -12.46 -4.76
C ASP A 63 -2.18 -11.75 -3.50
N LEU A 64 -3.44 -11.99 -3.13
CA LEU A 64 -4.07 -11.50 -1.92
C LEU A 64 -4.61 -12.71 -1.14
N GLY A 65 -3.85 -13.16 -0.15
CA GLY A 65 -4.16 -14.40 0.55
C GLY A 65 -4.26 -15.61 -0.39
N PRO A 66 -5.40 -16.31 -0.43
CA PRO A 66 -5.60 -17.44 -1.34
C PRO A 66 -5.97 -17.00 -2.77
N GLU A 67 -6.35 -15.76 -2.96
CA GLU A 67 -6.75 -15.24 -4.28
C GLU A 67 -5.54 -14.79 -5.08
N SER A 68 -5.59 -15.06 -6.37
CA SER A 68 -4.62 -14.55 -7.33
C SER A 68 -5.33 -13.82 -8.45
N VAL A 69 -4.84 -12.65 -8.79
CA VAL A 69 -5.29 -11.87 -9.95
C VAL A 69 -4.14 -11.66 -10.92
N MET A 70 -4.48 -11.47 -12.19
CA MET A 70 -3.57 -10.97 -13.19
C MET A 70 -4.15 -9.70 -13.80
N VAL A 71 -3.33 -8.67 -13.95
CA VAL A 71 -3.65 -7.50 -14.76
C VAL A 71 -2.79 -7.52 -16.00
N MET A 72 -3.35 -7.12 -17.13
CA MET A 72 -2.65 -7.15 -18.40
C MET A 72 -3.12 -6.05 -19.34
N ARG A 73 -2.27 -5.69 -20.27
CA ARG A 73 -2.65 -4.80 -21.37
C ARG A 73 -3.16 -5.62 -22.56
N ASP A 74 -4.38 -5.39 -22.96
CA ASP A 74 -4.98 -6.08 -24.09
C ASP A 74 -4.46 -5.52 -25.45
N ARG A 75 -5.00 -6.05 -26.55
CA ARG A 75 -4.60 -5.66 -27.91
C ARG A 75 -5.05 -4.25 -28.30
N GLU A 76 -6.11 -3.77 -27.69
CA GLU A 76 -6.67 -2.44 -27.86
C GLU A 76 -5.96 -1.40 -26.97
N GLY A 77 -5.02 -1.83 -26.12
CA GLY A 77 -4.28 -0.98 -25.19
C GLY A 77 -4.99 -0.77 -23.84
N ALA A 78 -6.16 -1.35 -23.64
CA ALA A 78 -6.87 -1.28 -22.38
C ALA A 78 -6.25 -2.20 -21.32
N ILE A 79 -6.32 -1.79 -20.05
CA ILE A 79 -5.87 -2.61 -18.93
C ILE A 79 -7.05 -3.42 -18.41
N ARG A 80 -6.86 -4.73 -18.34
CA ARG A 80 -7.86 -5.68 -17.87
C ARG A 80 -7.34 -6.50 -16.71
N GLY A 81 -8.24 -6.83 -15.79
CA GLY A 81 -7.95 -7.71 -14.66
C GLY A 81 -8.82 -8.97 -14.72
N PHE A 82 -8.23 -10.09 -14.34
CA PHE A 82 -8.92 -11.37 -14.22
C PHE A 82 -8.44 -12.12 -13.00
N HIS A 83 -9.31 -12.98 -12.44
CA HIS A 83 -8.84 -14.02 -11.53
C HIS A 83 -7.87 -14.93 -12.29
N ASN A 84 -6.70 -15.17 -11.73
CA ASN A 84 -5.61 -15.93 -12.34
C ASN A 84 -5.87 -17.45 -12.24
N VAL A 85 -7.03 -17.89 -12.67
CA VAL A 85 -7.55 -19.25 -12.49
C VAL A 85 -8.18 -19.75 -13.76
N CYS A 86 -7.72 -20.91 -14.28
CA CYS A 86 -8.27 -21.56 -15.45
C CYS A 86 -9.71 -22.05 -15.19
N ARG A 87 -10.61 -21.78 -16.13
CA ARG A 87 -12.02 -22.12 -16.04
C ARG A 87 -12.33 -23.63 -16.20
N HIS A 88 -11.32 -24.42 -16.55
CA HIS A 88 -11.46 -25.88 -16.64
C HIS A 88 -11.39 -26.55 -15.25
N ARG A 89 -10.23 -26.55 -14.61
CA ARG A 89 -9.97 -27.25 -13.35
C ARG A 89 -9.15 -26.43 -12.36
N GLY A 90 -9.24 -25.10 -12.42
CA GLY A 90 -8.70 -24.21 -11.42
C GLY A 90 -7.17 -24.07 -11.43
N ALA A 91 -6.47 -24.52 -12.49
CA ALA A 91 -5.03 -24.29 -12.55
C ALA A 91 -4.71 -22.79 -12.61
N ARG A 92 -3.70 -22.35 -11.88
CA ARG A 92 -3.10 -21.00 -12.00
C ARG A 92 -2.57 -20.84 -13.43
N LEU A 93 -2.79 -19.67 -14.03
CA LEU A 93 -2.48 -19.42 -15.44
C LEU A 93 -1.10 -18.81 -15.63
N LEU A 94 -0.77 -17.79 -14.86
CA LEU A 94 0.44 -16.98 -15.01
C LEU A 94 1.11 -16.75 -13.65
N ASP A 95 2.43 -16.53 -13.67
CA ASP A 95 3.22 -16.20 -12.49
C ASP A 95 4.08 -14.98 -12.72
N GLY A 96 4.16 -14.09 -11.71
CA GLY A 96 5.02 -12.92 -11.69
C GLY A 96 4.64 -11.87 -12.73
N ALA A 97 5.58 -11.48 -13.57
CA ALA A 97 5.41 -10.51 -14.65
C ALA A 97 6.01 -11.05 -15.95
N GLY A 98 5.42 -10.68 -17.08
CA GLY A 98 5.88 -11.16 -18.38
C GLY A 98 5.03 -10.65 -19.53
N ASN A 99 5.14 -11.33 -20.68
CA ASN A 99 4.36 -11.02 -21.87
C ASN A 99 3.75 -12.28 -22.46
N CYS A 100 2.45 -12.22 -22.75
CA CYS A 100 1.70 -13.21 -23.51
C CYS A 100 1.35 -12.60 -24.88
N PRO A 101 2.20 -12.73 -25.90
CA PRO A 101 2.07 -11.89 -27.12
C PRO A 101 0.80 -12.17 -27.93
N ALA A 102 0.24 -13.37 -27.83
CA ALA A 102 -0.94 -13.76 -28.60
C ALA A 102 -2.14 -14.12 -27.73
N THR A 103 -1.94 -14.97 -26.73
CA THR A 103 -3.01 -15.59 -25.93
C THR A 103 -2.49 -16.01 -24.57
N ILE A 104 -3.39 -16.20 -23.63
CA ILE A 104 -3.11 -16.80 -22.31
C ILE A 104 -3.42 -18.31 -22.44
N THR A 105 -2.43 -19.16 -22.29
CA THR A 105 -2.61 -20.62 -22.41
C THR A 105 -2.39 -21.29 -21.07
N CYS A 106 -3.38 -22.06 -20.65
CA CYS A 106 -3.32 -22.82 -19.39
C CYS A 106 -2.23 -23.89 -19.48
N PRO A 107 -1.28 -23.93 -18.51
CA PRO A 107 -0.16 -24.87 -18.54
C PRO A 107 -0.59 -26.32 -18.30
N TYR A 108 -1.82 -26.58 -17.85
CA TYR A 108 -2.29 -27.92 -17.50
C TYR A 108 -2.85 -28.67 -18.71
N HIS A 109 -3.89 -28.11 -19.38
CA HIS A 109 -4.58 -28.78 -20.49
C HIS A 109 -4.68 -27.94 -21.75
N GLY A 110 -3.92 -26.83 -21.85
CA GLY A 110 -3.88 -26.00 -23.06
C GLY A 110 -5.16 -25.20 -23.34
N TRP A 111 -6.07 -25.01 -22.37
CA TRP A 111 -7.17 -24.09 -22.57
C TRP A 111 -6.63 -22.70 -22.82
N THR A 112 -7.09 -22.07 -23.88
CA THR A 112 -6.48 -20.82 -24.40
C THR A 112 -7.51 -19.69 -24.40
N TYR A 113 -7.11 -18.56 -23.84
CA TYR A 113 -7.93 -17.37 -23.68
C TYR A 113 -7.33 -16.19 -24.45
N ARG A 114 -8.17 -15.32 -24.97
CA ARG A 114 -7.76 -14.00 -25.46
C ARG A 114 -7.42 -13.06 -24.30
N HIS A 115 -6.80 -11.92 -24.63
CA HIS A 115 -6.52 -10.86 -23.64
C HIS A 115 -7.79 -10.18 -23.09
N ASP A 116 -8.94 -10.33 -23.75
CA ASP A 116 -10.25 -9.90 -23.25
C ASP A 116 -10.91 -10.93 -22.30
N GLY A 117 -10.23 -12.04 -22.04
CA GLY A 117 -10.68 -13.13 -21.18
C GLY A 117 -11.50 -14.22 -21.90
N GLY A 118 -11.88 -14.03 -23.16
CA GLY A 118 -12.71 -15.00 -23.92
C GLY A 118 -11.99 -16.31 -24.18
N LEU A 119 -12.64 -17.45 -23.90
CA LEU A 119 -12.13 -18.79 -24.24
C LEU A 119 -12.19 -19.01 -25.74
N ILE A 120 -11.04 -19.27 -26.40
CA ILE A 120 -10.95 -19.45 -27.85
C ILE A 120 -10.51 -20.84 -28.27
N GLY A 121 -9.77 -21.57 -27.41
CA GLY A 121 -9.26 -22.87 -27.73
C GLY A 121 -9.29 -23.84 -26.56
N MET A 122 -9.54 -25.08 -26.86
CA MET A 122 -9.36 -26.22 -25.97
C MET A 122 -9.01 -27.45 -26.79
N PRO A 123 -7.97 -28.20 -26.41
CA PRO A 123 -7.58 -29.44 -27.08
C PRO A 123 -8.72 -30.44 -27.03
N VAL A 124 -8.84 -31.28 -28.06
CA VAL A 124 -9.84 -32.36 -28.15
C VAL A 124 -11.24 -31.84 -27.85
N ARG A 125 -11.63 -30.74 -28.53
CA ARG A 125 -12.90 -30.03 -28.34
C ARG A 125 -14.13 -30.96 -28.38
N GLU A 126 -14.11 -31.97 -29.24
CA GLU A 126 -15.15 -32.96 -29.42
C GLU A 126 -15.41 -33.76 -28.13
N SER A 127 -14.48 -33.81 -27.19
CA SER A 127 -14.68 -34.45 -25.88
C SER A 127 -15.51 -33.58 -24.89
N PHE A 128 -15.88 -32.36 -25.28
CA PHE A 128 -16.72 -31.45 -24.53
C PHE A 128 -18.02 -31.14 -25.25
N PRO A 129 -18.91 -32.13 -25.47
CA PRO A 129 -20.15 -31.94 -26.21
C PRO A 129 -21.04 -30.91 -25.50
N GLY A 130 -21.54 -29.93 -26.25
CA GLY A 130 -22.44 -28.91 -25.73
C GLY A 130 -21.82 -27.80 -24.91
N LEU A 131 -20.48 -27.77 -24.70
CA LEU A 131 -19.83 -26.68 -23.95
C LEU A 131 -19.93 -25.36 -24.71
N ASP A 132 -20.54 -24.36 -24.07
CA ASP A 132 -20.54 -22.99 -24.55
C ASP A 132 -19.27 -22.27 -24.10
N ARG A 133 -18.42 -21.86 -25.04
CA ARG A 133 -17.20 -21.13 -24.77
C ARG A 133 -17.47 -19.75 -24.22
N GLY A 134 -18.62 -19.13 -24.50
CA GLY A 134 -19.02 -17.83 -23.99
C GLY A 134 -19.16 -17.83 -22.46
N GLU A 135 -19.61 -18.93 -21.89
CA GLU A 135 -19.76 -19.09 -20.43
C GLU A 135 -18.47 -19.45 -19.71
N HIS A 136 -17.41 -19.79 -20.44
CA HIS A 136 -16.14 -20.31 -19.90
C HIS A 136 -14.95 -19.33 -20.09
N GLY A 137 -15.23 -18.05 -20.32
CA GLY A 137 -14.25 -16.98 -20.27
C GLY A 137 -13.66 -16.80 -18.85
N LEU A 138 -12.48 -16.17 -18.75
CA LEU A 138 -11.88 -15.81 -17.48
C LEU A 138 -12.83 -14.89 -16.69
N ARG A 139 -12.87 -15.07 -15.38
CA ARG A 139 -13.66 -14.19 -14.51
C ARG A 139 -12.99 -12.84 -14.37
N PRO A 140 -13.65 -11.74 -14.75
CA PRO A 140 -13.05 -10.42 -14.61
C PRO A 140 -12.91 -10.02 -13.14
N VAL A 141 -11.87 -9.26 -12.86
CA VAL A 141 -11.68 -8.53 -11.62
C VAL A 141 -11.85 -7.05 -11.93
N ARG A 142 -12.53 -6.32 -11.08
CA ARG A 142 -12.65 -4.87 -11.25
C ARG A 142 -11.29 -4.23 -11.19
N THR A 143 -10.93 -3.46 -12.21
CA THR A 143 -9.68 -2.71 -12.30
C THR A 143 -9.96 -1.23 -12.49
N ASP A 144 -9.08 -0.40 -11.97
CA ASP A 144 -9.07 1.04 -12.18
C ASP A 144 -7.62 1.54 -12.34
N VAL A 145 -7.46 2.65 -13.03
CA VAL A 145 -6.16 3.30 -13.23
C VAL A 145 -6.24 4.72 -12.71
N ALA A 146 -5.39 5.04 -11.76
CA ALA A 146 -5.30 6.38 -11.20
C ALA A 146 -3.83 6.76 -10.97
N PHE A 147 -3.48 8.02 -11.24
CA PHE A 147 -2.13 8.57 -11.04
C PHE A 147 -1.01 7.59 -11.41
N GLY A 148 -1.12 6.95 -12.58
CA GLY A 148 -0.11 6.03 -13.13
C GLY A 148 -0.14 4.60 -12.57
N PHE A 149 -0.97 4.28 -11.56
CA PHE A 149 -1.04 2.95 -10.97
C PHE A 149 -2.30 2.19 -11.37
N VAL A 150 -2.15 0.88 -11.49
CA VAL A 150 -3.25 -0.07 -11.71
C VAL A 150 -3.69 -0.62 -10.37
N PHE A 151 -4.99 -0.52 -10.11
CA PHE A 151 -5.64 -1.06 -8.93
C PHE A 151 -6.59 -2.19 -9.30
N ALA A 152 -6.74 -3.16 -8.40
CA ALA A 152 -7.71 -4.24 -8.51
C ALA A 152 -8.58 -4.30 -7.25
N CYS A 153 -9.88 -4.60 -7.42
CA CYS A 153 -10.78 -4.91 -6.33
C CYS A 153 -11.41 -6.28 -6.59
N LEU A 154 -11.25 -7.19 -5.64
CA LEU A 154 -11.61 -8.61 -5.83
C LEU A 154 -13.07 -8.88 -5.48
N ALA A 155 -13.70 -8.03 -4.68
CA ALA A 155 -15.11 -8.17 -4.29
C ALA A 155 -15.78 -6.79 -4.13
N GLY A 156 -17.09 -6.72 -4.47
CA GLY A 156 -17.85 -5.48 -4.31
C GLY A 156 -17.65 -4.49 -5.46
N ASP A 157 -18.14 -3.27 -5.25
CA ASP A 157 -18.16 -2.20 -6.24
C ASP A 157 -17.76 -0.86 -5.59
N PRO A 158 -16.50 -0.69 -5.17
CA PRO A 158 -16.04 0.56 -4.58
C PRO A 158 -16.10 1.70 -5.62
N PRO A 159 -16.20 2.96 -5.18
CA PRO A 159 -16.08 4.11 -6.07
C PRO A 159 -14.72 4.10 -6.78
N PRO A 160 -14.59 4.80 -7.94
CA PRO A 160 -13.30 4.94 -8.61
C PRO A 160 -12.19 5.41 -7.67
N VAL A 161 -10.95 4.94 -7.88
CA VAL A 161 -9.78 5.29 -7.05
C VAL A 161 -9.62 6.80 -6.97
N SER A 162 -9.74 7.52 -8.08
CA SER A 162 -9.67 8.98 -8.10
C SER A 162 -10.70 9.65 -7.19
N SER A 163 -11.90 9.07 -7.05
CA SER A 163 -12.94 9.57 -6.15
C SER A 163 -12.59 9.30 -4.68
N VAL A 164 -11.95 8.15 -4.37
CA VAL A 164 -11.46 7.85 -3.01
C VAL A 164 -10.39 8.86 -2.58
N TRP A 165 -9.46 9.17 -3.48
CA TRP A 165 -8.38 10.12 -3.20
C TRP A 165 -8.83 11.59 -3.29
N GLY A 166 -9.93 11.86 -4.00
CA GLY A 166 -10.53 13.19 -4.12
C GLY A 166 -9.51 14.25 -4.54
N LYS A 167 -9.50 15.38 -3.84
CA LYS A 167 -8.61 16.51 -4.14
C LYS A 167 -7.11 16.21 -3.98
N LEU A 168 -6.74 15.15 -3.25
CA LEU A 168 -5.34 14.80 -3.02
C LEU A 168 -4.63 14.33 -4.30
N VAL A 169 -5.35 13.87 -5.31
CA VAL A 169 -4.79 13.52 -6.63
C VAL A 169 -4.08 14.73 -7.26
N GLU A 170 -4.57 15.93 -7.04
CA GLU A 170 -3.95 17.15 -7.59
C GLU A 170 -2.53 17.41 -7.03
N GLU A 171 -2.24 16.93 -5.81
CA GLU A 171 -0.92 17.05 -5.20
C GLU A 171 0.13 16.19 -5.91
N PHE A 172 -0.27 15.15 -6.65
CA PHE A 172 0.62 14.28 -7.41
C PHE A 172 1.02 14.86 -8.76
N ARG A 173 0.22 15.81 -9.30
CA ARG A 173 0.44 16.41 -10.63
C ARG A 173 1.86 16.97 -10.83
N PRO A 174 2.45 17.76 -9.91
CA PRO A 174 3.81 18.25 -10.07
C PRO A 174 4.87 17.15 -10.15
N TYR A 175 4.61 15.99 -9.52
CA TYR A 175 5.52 14.85 -9.48
C TYR A 175 5.45 13.97 -10.73
N ARG A 176 4.41 14.14 -11.57
CA ARG A 176 4.26 13.46 -12.87
C ARG A 176 4.27 11.93 -12.73
N PHE A 177 3.47 11.41 -11.80
CA PHE A 177 3.47 9.98 -11.48
C PHE A 177 3.27 9.08 -12.69
N GLU A 178 2.40 9.47 -13.65
CA GLU A 178 2.12 8.73 -14.87
C GLU A 178 3.34 8.49 -15.76
N GLU A 179 4.36 9.36 -15.64
CA GLU A 179 5.60 9.29 -16.42
C GLU A 179 6.71 8.54 -15.68
N MET A 180 6.50 8.20 -14.41
CA MET A 180 7.50 7.47 -13.64
C MET A 180 7.70 6.06 -14.17
N VAL A 181 8.88 5.53 -13.90
CA VAL A 181 9.25 4.14 -14.21
C VAL A 181 9.71 3.45 -12.94
N PRO A 182 9.60 2.12 -12.85
CA PRO A 182 10.18 1.37 -11.75
C PRO A 182 11.69 1.63 -11.63
N LEU A 183 12.15 1.95 -10.43
CA LEU A 183 13.59 2.07 -10.12
C LEU A 183 14.20 0.75 -9.65
N GLY A 184 13.37 -0.27 -9.49
CA GLY A 184 13.72 -1.64 -9.12
C GLY A 184 12.49 -2.54 -9.19
N PRO A 185 12.62 -3.82 -8.86
CA PRO A 185 11.48 -4.71 -8.78
C PRO A 185 10.58 -4.34 -7.60
N ILE A 186 9.29 -4.72 -7.69
CA ILE A 186 8.43 -4.79 -6.50
C ILE A 186 9.00 -5.88 -5.59
N THR A 187 9.19 -5.55 -4.33
CA THR A 187 9.74 -6.44 -3.31
C THR A 187 8.68 -6.86 -2.31
N GLU A 188 8.88 -8.01 -1.69
CA GLU A 188 8.05 -8.52 -0.61
C GLU A 188 8.94 -8.93 0.55
N GLU A 189 8.70 -8.35 1.71
CA GLU A 189 9.40 -8.69 2.95
C GLU A 189 8.39 -9.19 3.99
N VAL A 190 8.72 -10.28 4.67
CA VAL A 190 7.87 -10.79 5.75
C VAL A 190 8.29 -10.16 7.07
N TRP A 191 7.32 -9.53 7.72
CA TRP A 191 7.47 -9.03 9.09
C TRP A 191 6.74 -9.96 10.06
N GLU A 192 7.37 -10.28 11.18
CA GLU A 192 6.77 -11.05 12.29
C GLU A 192 5.89 -10.11 13.15
N VAL A 193 4.94 -9.47 12.49
CA VAL A 193 4.05 -8.44 13.02
C VAL A 193 2.71 -8.54 12.32
N ASP A 194 1.61 -8.41 13.05
CA ASP A 194 0.28 -8.27 12.46
C ASP A 194 0.21 -7.01 11.58
N TRP A 195 -0.40 -7.11 10.42
CA TRP A 195 -0.48 -6.02 9.45
C TRP A 195 -1.11 -4.74 10.00
N LYS A 196 -2.04 -4.87 10.97
CA LYS A 196 -2.69 -3.73 11.62
C LYS A 196 -1.73 -2.98 12.53
N ILE A 197 -0.76 -3.65 13.16
CA ILE A 197 0.27 -2.97 13.97
C ILE A 197 1.18 -2.14 13.08
N ALA A 198 1.58 -2.68 11.93
CA ALA A 198 2.39 -1.93 10.97
C ALA A 198 1.60 -0.73 10.38
N MET A 199 0.29 -0.91 10.17
CA MET A 199 -0.58 0.17 9.73
C MET A 199 -0.78 1.22 10.83
N ASP A 200 -1.02 0.81 12.08
CA ASP A 200 -1.13 1.69 13.24
C ASP A 200 0.12 2.58 13.39
N ASN A 201 1.31 2.00 13.22
CA ASN A 201 2.57 2.73 13.27
C ASN A 201 2.67 3.79 12.16
N TYR A 202 2.31 3.46 10.93
CA TYR A 202 2.38 4.40 9.81
C TYR A 202 1.35 5.55 9.89
N LEU A 203 0.23 5.33 10.56
CA LEU A 203 -0.90 6.27 10.62
C LEU A 203 -0.74 7.38 11.68
N GLU A 204 0.42 7.48 12.33
CA GLU A 204 0.63 8.49 13.35
C GLU A 204 2.07 9.01 13.30
N SER A 205 2.29 10.20 13.85
CA SER A 205 3.60 10.83 13.91
C SER A 205 4.14 10.98 15.35
N TYR A 206 3.39 10.47 16.32
CA TYR A 206 3.72 10.62 17.74
C TYR A 206 5.01 9.89 18.12
N HIS A 207 5.30 8.74 17.46
CA HIS A 207 6.53 7.97 17.68
C HIS A 207 7.77 8.61 17.02
N VAL A 208 7.61 9.43 15.97
CA VAL A 208 8.73 9.92 15.13
C VAL A 208 9.86 10.58 15.91
N PRO A 209 9.63 11.46 16.92
CA PRO A 209 10.72 12.10 17.65
C PRO A 209 11.64 11.13 18.41
N ILE A 210 11.12 9.97 18.78
CA ILE A 210 11.83 8.93 19.53
C ILE A 210 12.26 7.77 18.64
N GLY A 211 11.33 7.32 17.77
CA GLY A 211 11.53 6.17 16.88
C GLY A 211 12.48 6.47 15.72
N HIS A 212 12.39 7.67 15.17
CA HIS A 212 13.14 8.08 13.97
C HIS A 212 14.02 9.31 14.22
N PRO A 213 15.09 9.19 14.99
CA PRO A 213 15.95 10.34 15.27
C PRO A 213 16.58 10.96 14.01
N GLY A 214 16.66 10.20 12.91
CA GLY A 214 17.09 10.69 11.60
C GLY A 214 16.07 11.65 10.98
N LEU A 215 14.83 11.24 10.88
CA LEU A 215 13.75 12.10 10.37
C LEU A 215 13.56 13.33 11.25
N TYR A 216 13.57 13.15 12.57
CA TYR A 216 13.41 14.27 13.51
C TYR A 216 14.52 15.32 13.40
N ARG A 217 15.74 14.93 13.02
CA ARG A 217 16.84 15.88 12.73
C ARG A 217 16.63 16.61 11.41
N MET A 218 16.12 15.91 10.40
CA MET A 218 16.00 16.44 9.04
C MET A 218 14.77 17.33 8.86
N PHE A 219 13.68 17.03 9.53
CA PHE A 219 12.38 17.62 9.30
C PHE A 219 11.84 18.39 10.50
N THR A 220 10.95 19.35 10.23
CA THR A 220 10.20 20.03 11.27
C THR A 220 9.22 19.05 11.93
N PRO A 221 8.94 19.21 13.25
CA PRO A 221 7.99 18.35 13.93
C PRO A 221 6.51 18.62 13.56
N ASP A 222 6.27 19.67 12.78
CA ASP A 222 4.94 20.09 12.39
C ASP A 222 4.51 19.27 11.18
N TYR A 223 3.69 18.24 11.43
CA TYR A 223 3.02 17.49 10.37
C TYR A 223 1.71 18.18 10.03
N GLU A 224 1.61 18.70 8.80
CA GLU A 224 0.36 19.23 8.30
C GLU A 224 -0.56 18.11 7.84
N ASP A 225 -1.62 17.83 8.61
CA ASP A 225 -2.64 16.83 8.29
C ASP A 225 -3.94 17.40 7.73
N GLN A 226 -3.97 18.70 7.42
CA GLN A 226 -5.19 19.46 7.16
C GLN A 226 -5.91 19.14 5.84
N ALA A 227 -5.26 18.49 4.90
CA ALA A 227 -5.81 18.24 3.56
C ALA A 227 -6.42 16.86 3.35
N SER A 228 -6.43 16.01 4.36
CA SER A 228 -6.94 14.65 4.29
C SER A 228 -8.38 14.57 3.82
N VAL A 229 -8.73 13.45 3.23
CA VAL A 229 -10.10 13.08 2.86
C VAL A 229 -10.50 11.81 3.60
N PRO A 230 -11.80 11.52 3.77
CA PRO A 230 -12.24 10.30 4.45
C PRO A 230 -11.59 9.05 3.85
N GLY A 231 -10.92 8.25 4.69
CA GLY A 231 -10.22 7.03 4.28
C GLY A 231 -8.85 7.23 3.63
N VAL A 232 -8.37 8.49 3.46
CA VAL A 232 -7.01 8.78 2.99
C VAL A 232 -6.37 9.82 3.89
N ALA A 233 -5.44 9.37 4.73
CA ALA A 233 -4.60 10.23 5.55
C ALA A 233 -3.53 10.93 4.70
N ARG A 234 -3.12 12.12 5.11
CA ARG A 234 -2.07 12.91 4.46
C ARG A 234 -1.20 13.61 5.48
N GLY A 235 0.10 13.41 5.41
CA GLY A 235 1.11 14.13 6.19
C GLY A 235 2.13 14.82 5.29
N VAL A 236 2.68 15.93 5.74
CA VAL A 236 3.80 16.63 5.09
C VAL A 236 4.85 16.98 6.13
N SER A 237 6.11 16.71 5.79
CA SER A 237 7.27 17.06 6.61
C SER A 237 8.20 17.96 5.83
N TRP A 238 8.50 19.14 6.37
CA TRP A 238 9.35 20.14 5.75
C TRP A 238 10.78 20.01 6.23
N MET A 239 11.75 19.98 5.31
CA MET A 239 13.17 19.93 5.68
C MET A 239 13.58 21.18 6.44
N ARG A 240 14.30 20.97 7.53
CA ARG A 240 14.94 22.05 8.30
C ARG A 240 16.06 22.70 7.50
N ASP A 241 16.32 23.98 7.77
CA ASP A 241 17.51 24.66 7.25
C ASP A 241 18.78 24.22 7.98
N GLN A 242 18.65 23.81 9.24
CA GLN A 242 19.75 23.24 9.99
C GLN A 242 20.14 21.89 9.41
N GLU A 243 21.40 21.79 9.00
CA GLU A 243 21.95 20.54 8.45
C GLU A 243 22.15 19.47 9.52
N SER A 244 21.85 18.24 9.16
CA SER A 244 22.14 17.10 10.02
C SER A 244 23.65 16.85 10.17
N PRO A 245 24.13 16.45 11.34
CA PRO A 245 25.50 15.99 11.53
C PRO A 245 25.79 14.65 10.83
N ARG A 246 24.78 13.91 10.44
CA ARG A 246 24.93 12.60 9.77
C ARG A 246 25.19 12.76 8.29
N TRP A 247 26.11 11.97 7.75
CA TRP A 247 26.60 12.13 6.39
C TRP A 247 25.45 12.02 5.33
N ALA A 248 24.68 10.95 5.35
CA ALA A 248 23.64 10.73 4.33
C ALA A 248 22.56 11.81 4.39
N GLU A 249 22.04 12.10 5.58
CA GLU A 249 21.01 13.12 5.82
C GLU A 249 21.48 14.49 5.33
N ARG A 250 22.69 14.93 5.73
CA ARG A 250 23.27 16.22 5.34
C ARG A 250 23.47 16.35 3.83
N HIS A 251 23.99 15.30 3.18
CA HIS A 251 24.20 15.37 1.72
C HIS A 251 22.88 15.38 0.98
N TYR A 252 21.87 14.62 1.42
CA TYR A 252 20.52 14.70 0.85
C TYR A 252 19.95 16.12 0.98
N GLN A 253 19.96 16.71 2.17
CA GLN A 253 19.49 18.08 2.39
C GLN A 253 20.15 19.12 1.48
N ARG A 254 21.46 18.99 1.22
CA ARG A 254 22.22 19.89 0.35
C ARG A 254 21.91 19.74 -1.12
N MET A 255 21.67 18.50 -1.58
CA MET A 255 21.64 18.18 -3.00
C MET A 255 20.24 18.21 -3.59
N VAL A 256 19.23 17.74 -2.87
CA VAL A 256 17.93 17.40 -3.45
C VAL A 256 17.28 18.57 -4.17
N ALA A 257 17.20 19.74 -3.57
CA ALA A 257 16.54 20.91 -4.13
C ALA A 257 17.22 21.44 -5.40
N GLY A 258 18.52 21.31 -5.51
CA GLY A 258 19.29 21.73 -6.69
C GLY A 258 19.28 20.70 -7.83
N VAL A 259 19.10 19.42 -7.51
CA VAL A 259 19.07 18.33 -8.51
C VAL A 259 17.67 18.16 -9.08
N VAL A 260 16.63 18.24 -8.23
CA VAL A 260 15.21 18.07 -8.62
C VAL A 260 14.64 19.41 -9.07
N THR A 261 14.81 19.73 -10.34
CA THR A 261 14.42 21.05 -10.90
C THR A 261 13.03 21.09 -11.52
N HIS A 262 12.41 19.92 -11.78
CA HIS A 262 11.08 19.85 -12.39
C HIS A 262 9.93 20.20 -11.42
N LEU A 263 10.17 20.08 -10.11
CA LEU A 263 9.18 20.41 -9.10
C LEU A 263 9.16 21.93 -8.80
N PRO A 264 7.99 22.49 -8.43
CA PRO A 264 7.92 23.79 -7.78
C PRO A 264 8.85 23.87 -6.57
N GLU A 265 9.38 25.03 -6.28
CA GLU A 265 10.40 25.24 -5.24
C GLU A 265 9.95 24.73 -3.87
N GLU A 266 8.70 25.00 -3.50
CA GLU A 266 8.08 24.54 -2.26
C GLU A 266 8.05 23.01 -2.12
N ASN A 267 8.00 22.28 -3.22
CA ASN A 267 7.95 20.81 -3.20
C ASN A 267 9.34 20.15 -3.15
N ARG A 268 10.44 20.91 -3.35
CA ARG A 268 11.80 20.36 -3.43
C ARG A 268 12.42 20.04 -2.08
N ARG A 269 11.83 20.51 -1.00
CA ARG A 269 12.33 20.36 0.37
C ARG A 269 11.29 19.80 1.33
N CYS A 270 10.36 18.96 0.85
CA CYS A 270 9.40 18.30 1.70
C CYS A 270 9.23 16.84 1.31
N TRP A 271 8.88 16.02 2.29
CA TRP A 271 8.40 14.67 2.10
C TRP A 271 6.91 14.64 2.41
N ARG A 272 6.16 13.86 1.64
CA ARG A 272 4.72 13.69 1.79
C ARG A 272 4.41 12.24 2.00
N PHE A 273 3.48 11.98 2.90
CA PHE A 273 3.06 10.65 3.31
C PHE A 273 1.57 10.55 3.12
N TYR A 274 1.12 9.53 2.42
CA TYR A 274 -0.29 9.27 2.20
C TYR A 274 -0.61 7.85 2.59
N SER A 275 -1.75 7.65 3.23
CA SER A 275 -2.25 6.33 3.55
C SER A 275 -3.68 6.18 3.07
N ALA A 276 -3.92 5.30 2.11
CA ALA A 276 -5.26 4.90 1.73
C ALA A 276 -5.65 3.63 2.49
N LEU A 277 -6.66 3.78 3.35
CA LEU A 277 -7.15 2.66 4.13
C LEU A 277 -7.76 1.58 3.22
N PRO A 278 -7.57 0.28 3.53
CA PRO A 278 -7.09 -0.22 4.82
C PRO A 278 -5.56 -0.43 4.92
N ASN A 279 -4.82 -0.58 3.82
CA ASN A 279 -3.49 -1.21 3.87
C ASN A 279 -2.44 -0.66 2.91
N LEU A 280 -2.65 0.55 2.36
CA LEU A 280 -1.74 1.16 1.38
C LEU A 280 -1.10 2.42 1.95
N GLY A 281 0.23 2.50 1.92
CA GLY A 281 1.01 3.73 2.09
C GLY A 281 1.65 4.17 0.78
N ILE A 282 1.73 5.49 0.57
CA ILE A 282 2.45 6.11 -0.55
C ILE A 282 3.33 7.22 0.02
N ASP A 283 4.63 7.10 -0.17
CA ASP A 283 5.60 8.10 0.24
C ASP A 283 6.11 8.85 -0.99
N VAL A 284 6.05 10.17 -0.94
CA VAL A 284 6.40 11.04 -2.05
C VAL A 284 7.55 11.94 -1.66
N PHE A 285 8.68 11.71 -2.28
CA PHE A 285 9.91 12.48 -2.10
C PHE A 285 10.14 13.35 -3.34
N PRO A 286 10.99 14.37 -3.26
CA PRO A 286 11.28 15.18 -4.44
C PRO A 286 11.89 14.39 -5.59
N ASP A 287 12.69 13.38 -5.31
CA ASP A 287 13.49 12.62 -6.26
C ASP A 287 12.86 11.31 -6.74
N GLN A 288 11.91 10.78 -5.98
CA GLN A 288 11.24 9.49 -6.22
C GLN A 288 9.94 9.40 -5.41
N MET A 289 9.18 8.34 -5.63
CA MET A 289 8.09 7.94 -4.75
C MET A 289 8.18 6.45 -4.50
N ASP A 290 7.60 5.98 -3.42
CA ASP A 290 7.35 4.57 -3.24
C ASP A 290 5.90 4.32 -2.79
N PHE A 291 5.47 3.09 -2.92
CA PHE A 291 4.32 2.58 -2.21
C PHE A 291 4.72 1.37 -1.39
N PHE A 292 4.02 1.16 -0.31
CA PHE A 292 4.00 -0.12 0.37
C PHE A 292 2.57 -0.55 0.67
N GLN A 293 2.38 -1.85 0.75
CA GLN A 293 1.09 -2.48 0.97
C GLN A 293 1.27 -3.57 2.04
N LEU A 294 0.43 -3.53 3.06
CA LEU A 294 0.49 -4.46 4.18
C LEU A 294 -0.51 -5.59 3.94
N LEU A 295 -0.01 -6.79 3.72
CA LEU A 295 -0.82 -7.97 3.40
C LEU A 295 -0.74 -9.00 4.53
N PRO A 296 -1.86 -9.42 5.14
CA PRO A 296 -1.85 -10.46 6.17
C PRO A 296 -1.20 -11.75 5.67
N LYS A 297 -0.36 -12.37 6.49
CA LYS A 297 0.29 -13.67 6.22
C LYS A 297 0.03 -14.68 7.33
N GLY A 298 -1.08 -14.56 8.02
CA GLY A 298 -1.44 -15.34 9.19
C GLY A 298 -1.27 -14.56 10.49
N PRO A 299 -1.59 -15.17 11.63
CA PRO A 299 -1.56 -14.51 12.93
C PRO A 299 -0.19 -13.93 13.25
N GLY A 300 -0.14 -12.66 13.62
CA GLY A 300 1.09 -11.97 13.99
C GLY A 300 2.15 -11.86 12.88
N ARG A 301 1.75 -12.01 11.62
CA ARG A 301 2.65 -11.91 10.46
C ARG A 301 2.00 -11.16 9.31
N CYS A 302 2.78 -10.35 8.62
CA CYS A 302 2.37 -9.72 7.37
C CYS A 302 3.49 -9.73 6.34
N THR A 303 3.11 -9.55 5.09
CA THR A 303 4.03 -9.18 4.01
C THR A 303 3.94 -7.68 3.79
N VAL A 304 5.08 -7.02 3.83
CA VAL A 304 5.25 -5.65 3.33
C VAL A 304 5.66 -5.75 1.87
N ARG A 305 4.74 -5.40 0.98
CA ARG A 305 4.95 -5.41 -0.46
C ARG A 305 5.14 -3.98 -0.93
N GLY A 306 6.22 -3.67 -1.62
CA GLY A 306 6.53 -2.29 -2.02
C GLY A 306 7.32 -2.16 -3.31
N GLY A 307 7.26 -0.96 -3.89
CA GLY A 307 8.00 -0.63 -5.11
C GLY A 307 8.36 0.85 -5.14
N VAL A 308 9.52 1.15 -5.69
CA VAL A 308 10.06 2.51 -5.83
C VAL A 308 10.01 2.95 -7.29
N PHE A 309 9.55 4.17 -7.52
CA PHE A 309 9.35 4.74 -8.86
C PHE A 309 9.94 6.14 -8.94
N GLY A 310 10.38 6.54 -10.13
CA GLY A 310 10.89 7.88 -10.36
C GLY A 310 10.85 8.25 -11.83
N LEU A 311 10.94 9.54 -12.13
CA LEU A 311 11.05 10.00 -13.49
C LEU A 311 12.34 9.44 -14.14
N PRO A 312 12.33 9.10 -15.42
CA PRO A 312 13.55 8.72 -16.14
C PRO A 312 14.61 9.82 -16.02
N ASP A 313 15.69 9.53 -15.32
CA ASP A 313 16.80 10.47 -15.12
C ASP A 313 18.07 9.72 -14.74
N ASP A 314 19.03 9.64 -15.70
CA ASP A 314 20.29 8.92 -15.56
C ASP A 314 21.46 9.81 -15.12
N ARG A 315 21.20 11.09 -14.79
CA ARG A 315 22.24 11.98 -14.30
C ARG A 315 22.89 11.42 -13.02
N ARG A 316 24.21 11.60 -12.92
CA ARG A 316 24.97 11.13 -11.76
C ARG A 316 24.44 11.73 -10.45
N GLU A 317 24.07 13.01 -10.47
CA GLU A 317 23.54 13.74 -9.34
C GLU A 317 22.19 13.17 -8.88
N MET A 318 21.29 12.83 -9.81
CA MET A 318 20.01 12.20 -9.48
C MET A 318 20.21 10.80 -8.87
N ARG A 319 21.10 10.00 -9.44
CA ARG A 319 21.43 8.69 -8.84
C ARG A 319 22.00 8.82 -7.44
N ALA A 320 22.83 9.86 -7.18
CA ALA A 320 23.35 10.12 -5.85
C ALA A 320 22.24 10.52 -4.85
N VAL A 321 21.31 11.40 -5.25
CA VAL A 321 20.19 11.81 -4.41
C VAL A 321 19.29 10.61 -4.09
N ARG A 322 18.92 9.80 -5.10
CA ARG A 322 18.12 8.58 -4.91
C ARG A 322 18.81 7.56 -3.99
N TYR A 323 20.13 7.40 -4.12
CA TYR A 323 20.89 6.54 -3.21
C TYR A 323 20.80 7.02 -1.76
N LEU A 324 20.92 8.34 -1.53
CA LEU A 324 20.83 8.94 -0.19
C LEU A 324 19.41 8.79 0.38
N SER A 325 18.40 9.07 -0.43
CA SER A 325 16.99 8.89 -0.08
C SER A 325 16.70 7.44 0.32
N SER A 326 17.07 6.48 -0.53
CA SER A 326 16.87 5.05 -0.24
C SER A 326 17.59 4.60 1.01
N ARG A 327 18.81 5.10 1.28
CA ARG A 327 19.56 4.78 2.49
C ARG A 327 18.87 5.29 3.75
N ILE A 328 18.30 6.50 3.69
CA ILE A 328 17.54 7.08 4.82
C ILE A 328 16.28 6.26 5.07
N ASN A 329 15.52 5.96 4.00
CA ASN A 329 14.28 5.17 4.10
C ASN A 329 14.53 3.75 4.60
N THR A 330 15.61 3.08 4.17
CA THR A 330 15.97 1.74 4.69
C THR A 330 16.17 1.79 6.21
N GLN A 331 16.84 2.83 6.72
CA GLN A 331 17.01 2.98 8.15
C GLN A 331 15.67 3.19 8.88
N VAL A 332 14.78 4.02 8.33
CA VAL A 332 13.44 4.26 8.89
C VAL A 332 12.65 2.96 8.95
N ASN A 333 12.62 2.19 7.86
CA ASN A 333 11.94 0.90 7.80
C ASN A 333 12.48 -0.12 8.82
N ASP A 334 13.79 -0.17 9.04
CA ASP A 334 14.40 -1.02 10.06
C ASP A 334 14.00 -0.61 11.47
N GLU A 335 13.94 0.70 11.74
CA GLU A 335 13.47 1.27 13.00
C GLU A 335 12.00 0.90 13.24
N ASP A 336 11.11 1.07 12.24
CA ASP A 336 9.69 0.72 12.32
C ASP A 336 9.47 -0.78 12.54
N ARG A 337 10.17 -1.62 11.78
CA ARG A 337 10.12 -3.08 11.98
C ARG A 337 10.46 -3.47 13.41
N TRP A 338 11.47 -2.84 14.00
CA TRP A 338 11.88 -3.10 15.38
C TRP A 338 10.84 -2.62 16.40
N LEU A 339 10.24 -1.42 16.20
CA LEU A 339 9.18 -0.86 17.05
C LEU A 339 7.92 -1.72 16.99
N CYS A 340 7.43 -2.04 15.80
CA CYS A 340 6.25 -2.88 15.57
C CYS A 340 6.40 -4.26 16.18
N ALA A 341 7.59 -4.89 16.07
CA ALA A 341 7.86 -6.18 16.70
C ALA A 341 7.81 -6.13 18.25
N ARG A 342 8.10 -4.98 18.85
CA ARG A 342 7.94 -4.78 20.30
C ARG A 342 6.48 -4.66 20.69
N VAL A 343 5.68 -3.95 19.88
CA VAL A 343 4.23 -3.86 20.10
C VAL A 343 3.60 -5.25 19.98
N GLN A 344 3.93 -6.02 18.94
CA GLN A 344 3.44 -7.39 18.75
C GLN A 344 3.70 -8.27 19.98
N ARG A 345 4.93 -8.21 20.52
CA ARG A 345 5.28 -8.96 21.73
C ARG A 345 4.55 -8.47 22.98
N GLY A 346 4.38 -7.14 23.11
CA GLY A 346 3.67 -6.54 24.23
C GLY A 346 2.19 -6.92 24.26
N LEU A 347 1.53 -6.95 23.09
CA LEU A 347 0.14 -7.34 22.93
C LEU A 347 -0.14 -8.82 23.28
N ALA A 348 0.87 -9.67 23.26
CA ALA A 348 0.76 -11.06 23.71
C ALA A 348 0.70 -11.19 25.24
N SER A 349 0.97 -10.13 26.00
CA SER A 349 0.95 -10.15 27.47
C SER A 349 -0.48 -10.09 28.00
N GLY A 350 -0.82 -10.97 28.92
CA GLY A 350 -2.11 -10.93 29.65
C GLY A 350 -2.31 -9.66 30.51
N SER A 351 -1.25 -8.86 30.72
CA SER A 351 -1.35 -7.58 31.45
C SER A 351 -1.74 -6.41 30.55
N TYR A 352 -1.71 -6.57 29.21
CA TYR A 352 -2.09 -5.50 28.29
C TYR A 352 -3.59 -5.18 28.41
N LYS A 353 -3.90 -3.89 28.45
CA LYS A 353 -5.25 -3.33 28.30
C LYS A 353 -5.18 -2.18 27.30
N PRO A 354 -6.19 -2.00 26.42
CA PRO A 354 -6.20 -0.90 25.47
C PRO A 354 -5.87 0.45 26.11
N GLY A 355 -4.78 1.06 25.67
CA GLY A 355 -4.32 2.37 26.14
C GLY A 355 -5.14 3.52 25.56
N PRO A 356 -5.02 4.74 26.09
CA PRO A 356 -5.60 5.93 25.48
C PRO A 356 -4.80 6.33 24.25
N LEU A 357 -5.49 6.84 23.24
CA LEU A 357 -4.89 7.42 22.05
C LEU A 357 -4.79 8.94 22.17
N SER A 358 -3.71 9.51 21.71
CA SER A 358 -3.48 10.95 21.67
C SER A 358 -4.17 11.60 20.46
N GLN A 359 -4.26 12.93 20.45
CA GLN A 359 -4.77 13.68 19.30
C GLN A 359 -3.85 13.56 18.06
N LEU A 360 -2.58 13.20 18.25
CA LEU A 360 -1.62 12.96 17.18
C LEU A 360 -1.81 11.58 16.50
N GLU A 361 -2.64 10.71 17.08
CA GLU A 361 -2.96 9.37 16.60
C GLU A 361 -4.36 9.31 15.94
N ARG A 362 -4.82 10.44 15.39
CA ARG A 362 -6.17 10.58 14.82
C ARG A 362 -6.41 9.61 13.65
N TRP A 363 -5.43 9.43 12.77
CA TRP A 363 -5.58 8.56 11.60
C TRP A 363 -5.64 7.09 12.00
N MET A 364 -4.90 6.71 13.04
CA MET A 364 -5.02 5.39 13.65
C MET A 364 -6.42 5.16 14.22
N LEU A 365 -7.03 6.17 14.85
CA LEU A 365 -8.42 6.07 15.31
C LEU A 365 -9.39 5.86 14.15
N GLU A 366 -9.25 6.61 13.05
CA GLU A 366 -10.10 6.46 11.85
C GLU A 366 -9.97 5.06 11.25
N PHE A 367 -8.75 4.53 11.21
CA PHE A 367 -8.50 3.15 10.80
C PHE A 367 -9.20 2.14 11.72
N HIS A 368 -9.10 2.30 13.03
CA HIS A 368 -9.80 1.44 13.99
C HIS A 368 -11.31 1.48 13.82
N GLU A 369 -11.90 2.65 13.53
CA GLU A 369 -13.34 2.75 13.25
C GLU A 369 -13.73 2.06 11.94
N LEU A 370 -12.89 2.15 10.89
CA LEU A 370 -13.09 1.39 9.66
C LEU A 370 -13.07 -0.13 9.95
N LEU A 371 -12.09 -0.60 10.71
CA LEU A 371 -12.01 -2.01 11.12
C LEU A 371 -13.25 -2.47 11.90
N ARG A 372 -13.71 -1.67 12.86
CA ARG A 372 -14.94 -1.93 13.65
C ARG A 372 -16.21 -1.89 12.81
N ALA A 373 -16.25 -1.08 11.76
CA ALA A 373 -17.37 -1.04 10.82
C ALA A 373 -17.43 -2.30 9.95
N ARG A 374 -16.26 -2.81 9.53
CA ARG A 374 -16.14 -4.01 8.68
C ARG A 374 -16.28 -5.32 9.47
N ILE A 375 -15.76 -5.33 10.71
CA ILE A 375 -15.80 -6.47 11.62
C ILE A 375 -16.31 -5.95 12.97
N PRO A 376 -17.66 -5.92 13.20
CA PRO A 376 -18.25 -5.36 14.40
C PRO A 376 -17.79 -6.01 15.71
N GLU A 377 -17.34 -7.26 15.64
CA GLU A 377 -16.78 -8.01 16.76
C GLU A 377 -15.55 -7.31 17.37
N PHE A 378 -14.82 -6.50 16.63
CA PHE A 378 -13.66 -5.73 17.12
C PHE A 378 -14.01 -4.69 18.21
N LYS A 379 -15.31 -4.46 18.45
CA LYS A 379 -15.79 -3.68 19.61
C LYS A 379 -15.76 -4.44 20.93
N LEU A 380 -15.64 -5.78 20.89
CA LEU A 380 -15.64 -6.62 22.06
C LEU A 380 -14.28 -6.59 22.78
N ALA A 381 -14.30 -6.60 24.10
CA ALA A 381 -13.07 -6.61 24.91
C ALA A 381 -12.27 -7.91 24.79
N SER A 382 -12.91 -9.01 24.41
CA SER A 382 -12.29 -10.34 24.20
C SER A 382 -12.87 -10.99 22.95
N ALA A 383 -12.13 -11.94 22.38
CA ALA A 383 -12.60 -12.71 21.24
C ALA A 383 -13.93 -13.39 21.55
N PRO A 384 -14.91 -13.33 20.62
CA PRO A 384 -16.17 -14.02 20.79
C PRO A 384 -15.97 -15.55 20.74
N LYS A 385 -16.83 -16.30 21.46
CA LYS A 385 -16.74 -17.77 21.55
C LYS A 385 -16.75 -18.49 20.19
N GLN A 386 -17.35 -17.89 19.17
CA GLN A 386 -17.36 -18.46 17.81
C GLN A 386 -16.00 -18.44 17.12
N PHE A 387 -15.02 -17.74 17.70
CA PHE A 387 -13.62 -17.74 17.29
C PHE A 387 -12.75 -18.60 18.24
N ALA A 388 -13.35 -19.28 19.20
CA ALA A 388 -12.66 -20.12 20.17
C ALA A 388 -12.69 -21.61 19.76
#